data_38837515a4a4578365ccc899d68a62ee
#
_entry.id   38837515a4a4578365ccc899d68a62ee
#
_cell.length_a   1.000
_cell.length_b   1.000
_cell.length_c   1.000
_cell.angle_alpha   90.00
_cell.angle_beta   90.00
_cell.angle_gamma   90.00
#
_symmetry.space_group_name_H-M   'P 1'
#
loop_
_entity.id
_entity.type
_entity.pdbx_description
1 polymer ?
#
loop_
_entity_poly.entity_id
_entity_poly.type
_entity_poly.pdbx_seq_one_letter_code
_entity_poly.pdbx_strand_id
1 'polypeptide(L)'
;MKKRLTYLGCFFASILGYFLLQKPVFMLYNGACEKGTAFIDYLRVLFHGFTLDAATTGYLTAIPWLAILCSIWFRRFPLKKILIGYYVLISLATTLIFIGDMALYPFWGFKLDASIFLYLDSPKNAMASVSLGFILIRLLCILILSALVTWGLYKITPANLPQVQKRIAGSLITILLGGIIFIIIRGGVTESTSNVGQAYFCNDEFLNHSAINPDFSLLSSISKTTDFAQQFNFFDEEKRANLFEGLYADTGENEVSLLTTNRPNVLIILMEGFGGVFVESLGGVPDVSPNLERLSKEGVFFTNCYANSFRTDRGTVCTFSGYQSFPTVSVMKSPAKSRTLPSIAGKLREQGYATDFLYGGDINFTNMKSYLLGSGYQHLTADVDFSMEERKNPWGVNDDITFEYLYRQIKERNTNQPWHTAFLTLSSHEPFEVPYHRLKEKIPNAFAFTDDCLGKFIDKLKALPQWKNLLVICLPDHGFYYPEEGLVHDPRIHHIPMLWLGGAIKQPMVIDKLMNQSDMAATLLAQLGISHKEFNFSRNVLGKDYTYPFAYYTYNNGFAFRDSTGTTLIDNNSGKALIESPAPNERRTELGKAILQSSYDDLGAR
;
A
#
# COMPACT_ATOMS: atom_id res chain seq x y z
N MET A 1 31.25 31.81 -6.95
CA MET A 1 30.07 30.93 -7.01
C MET A 1 30.18 29.85 -8.09
N LYS A 2 30.53 30.15 -9.35
CA LYS A 2 30.56 29.17 -10.45
C LYS A 2 31.22 27.82 -10.08
N LYS A 3 32.48 27.82 -9.57
CA LYS A 3 33.17 26.57 -9.17
C LYS A 3 32.43 25.76 -8.10
N ARG A 4 31.70 26.41 -7.17
CA ARG A 4 30.91 25.76 -6.12
C ARG A 4 29.67 25.05 -6.70
N LEU A 5 28.93 25.75 -7.54
CA LEU A 5 27.76 25.22 -8.21
C LEU A 5 28.12 24.11 -9.19
N THR A 6 29.19 24.30 -9.98
CA THR A 6 29.70 23.23 -10.87
C THR A 6 30.07 21.98 -10.07
N TYR A 7 30.77 22.13 -8.94
CA TYR A 7 31.10 20.98 -8.10
C TYR A 7 29.86 20.24 -7.60
N LEU A 8 28.87 20.97 -7.06
CA LEU A 8 27.62 20.33 -6.59
C LEU A 8 26.88 19.60 -7.73
N GLY A 9 26.82 20.23 -8.91
CA GLY A 9 26.23 19.58 -10.09
C GLY A 9 27.02 18.34 -10.54
N CYS A 10 28.34 18.40 -10.57
CA CYS A 10 29.19 17.25 -10.89
C CYS A 10 29.09 16.15 -9.85
N PHE A 11 29.04 16.48 -8.55
CA PHE A 11 28.86 15.52 -7.48
C PHE A 11 27.51 14.80 -7.64
N PHE A 12 26.41 15.55 -7.77
CA PHE A 12 25.08 15.00 -7.99
C PHE A 12 25.04 14.09 -9.22
N ALA A 13 25.54 14.58 -10.37
CA ALA A 13 25.57 13.80 -11.60
C ALA A 13 26.43 12.53 -11.49
N SER A 14 27.55 12.56 -10.77
CA SER A 14 28.41 11.39 -10.57
C SER A 14 27.75 10.32 -9.72
N ILE A 15 27.10 10.69 -8.62
CA ILE A 15 26.38 9.74 -7.75
C ILE A 15 25.15 9.20 -8.48
N LEU A 16 24.39 10.06 -9.16
CA LEU A 16 23.23 9.62 -9.96
C LEU A 16 23.67 8.63 -11.07
N GLY A 17 24.73 8.96 -11.79
CA GLY A 17 25.30 8.07 -12.80
C GLY A 17 25.75 6.72 -12.22
N TYR A 18 26.32 6.73 -11.02
CA TYR A 18 26.70 5.51 -10.30
C TYR A 18 25.46 4.63 -10.00
N PHE A 19 24.37 5.21 -9.49
CA PHE A 19 23.14 4.46 -9.23
C PHE A 19 22.47 3.96 -10.51
N LEU A 20 22.45 4.77 -11.57
CA LEU A 20 21.91 4.34 -12.86
C LEU A 20 22.68 3.14 -13.43
N LEU A 21 24.02 3.09 -13.27
CA LEU A 21 24.86 1.97 -13.73
C LEU A 21 24.65 0.70 -12.91
N GLN A 22 24.23 0.79 -11.65
CA GLN A 22 23.96 -0.38 -10.81
C GLN A 22 22.82 -1.24 -11.39
N LYS A 23 21.79 -0.63 -11.99
CA LYS A 23 20.61 -1.35 -12.49
C LYS A 23 20.91 -2.37 -13.59
N PRO A 24 21.56 -2.01 -14.69
CA PRO A 24 21.91 -3.01 -15.70
C PRO A 24 22.88 -4.07 -15.17
N VAL A 25 23.80 -3.70 -14.26
CA VAL A 25 24.70 -4.67 -13.62
C VAL A 25 23.91 -5.65 -12.75
N PHE A 26 22.96 -5.17 -11.95
CA PHE A 26 22.07 -6.01 -11.16
C PHE A 26 21.25 -6.97 -12.04
N MET A 27 20.68 -6.45 -13.14
CA MET A 27 19.88 -7.25 -14.08
C MET A 27 20.71 -8.37 -14.72
N LEU A 28 21.90 -8.04 -15.22
CA LEU A 28 22.80 -9.01 -15.85
C LEU A 28 23.25 -10.08 -14.84
N TYR A 29 23.60 -9.69 -13.62
CA TYR A 29 24.03 -10.61 -12.57
C TYR A 29 22.91 -11.58 -12.16
N ASN A 30 21.66 -11.12 -12.12
CA ASN A 30 20.50 -11.91 -11.69
C ASN A 30 19.72 -12.58 -12.84
N GLY A 31 20.41 -12.85 -13.95
CA GLY A 31 19.90 -13.73 -15.00
C GLY A 31 18.96 -13.07 -16.02
N ALA A 32 19.08 -11.74 -16.26
CA ALA A 32 18.27 -11.06 -17.27
C ALA A 32 18.40 -11.69 -18.67
N CYS A 33 19.59 -12.13 -19.05
CA CYS A 33 19.82 -12.78 -20.34
C CYS A 33 19.10 -14.14 -20.44
N GLU A 34 19.08 -14.93 -19.35
CA GLU A 34 18.41 -16.22 -19.28
C GLU A 34 16.89 -16.08 -19.30
N LYS A 35 16.39 -14.99 -18.71
CA LYS A 35 14.95 -14.63 -18.69
C LYS A 35 14.46 -14.00 -20.00
N GLY A 36 15.33 -13.81 -20.98
CA GLY A 36 14.96 -13.22 -22.27
C GLY A 36 14.58 -11.73 -22.19
N THR A 37 15.12 -10.99 -21.20
CA THR A 37 14.85 -9.57 -21.00
C THR A 37 15.27 -8.74 -22.20
N ALA A 38 14.35 -8.00 -22.81
CA ALA A 38 14.59 -7.19 -23.98
C ALA A 38 15.37 -5.91 -23.65
N PHE A 39 16.11 -5.34 -24.61
CA PHE A 39 16.84 -4.08 -24.41
C PHE A 39 15.93 -2.93 -23.94
N ILE A 40 14.70 -2.88 -24.43
CA ILE A 40 13.72 -1.87 -24.01
C ILE A 40 13.41 -1.94 -22.51
N ASP A 41 13.48 -3.12 -21.89
CA ASP A 41 13.19 -3.29 -20.47
C ASP A 41 14.29 -2.69 -19.61
N TYR A 42 15.56 -2.71 -20.06
CA TYR A 42 16.63 -1.96 -19.39
C TYR A 42 16.36 -0.46 -19.38
N LEU A 43 15.85 0.09 -20.48
CA LEU A 43 15.49 1.52 -20.55
C LEU A 43 14.30 1.86 -19.64
N ARG A 44 13.29 0.98 -19.59
CA ARG A 44 12.15 1.13 -18.68
C ARG A 44 12.58 1.09 -17.21
N VAL A 45 13.44 0.14 -16.86
CA VAL A 45 14.02 0.03 -15.51
C VAL A 45 14.77 1.30 -15.11
N LEU A 46 15.60 1.84 -16.01
CA LEU A 46 16.30 3.10 -15.77
C LEU A 46 15.33 4.28 -15.58
N PHE A 47 14.32 4.37 -16.42
CA PHE A 47 13.34 5.45 -16.38
C PHE A 47 12.49 5.41 -15.11
N HIS A 48 11.89 4.27 -14.79
CA HIS A 48 11.01 4.14 -13.61
C HIS A 48 11.77 4.15 -12.27
N GLY A 49 13.04 3.75 -12.27
CA GLY A 49 13.90 3.82 -11.09
C GLY A 49 14.55 5.19 -10.86
N PHE A 50 14.48 6.10 -11.84
CA PHE A 50 15.18 7.39 -11.79
C PHE A 50 14.81 8.25 -10.58
N THR A 51 13.55 8.29 -10.19
CA THR A 51 13.06 9.08 -9.05
C THR A 51 13.73 8.66 -7.74
N LEU A 52 13.86 7.35 -7.49
CA LEU A 52 14.51 6.82 -6.29
C LEU A 52 16.03 7.05 -6.30
N ASP A 53 16.65 6.92 -7.48
CA ASP A 53 18.08 7.22 -7.65
C ASP A 53 18.36 8.71 -7.38
N ALA A 54 17.52 9.60 -7.92
CA ALA A 54 17.64 11.04 -7.71
C ALA A 54 17.40 11.42 -6.23
N ALA A 55 16.39 10.80 -5.58
CA ALA A 55 16.11 11.03 -4.17
C ALA A 55 17.29 10.61 -3.29
N THR A 56 17.85 9.41 -3.53
CA THR A 56 19.03 8.90 -2.79
C THR A 56 20.24 9.79 -3.04
N THR A 57 20.47 10.20 -4.29
CA THR A 57 21.53 11.15 -4.65
C THR A 57 21.34 12.47 -3.92
N GLY A 58 20.10 12.95 -3.79
CA GLY A 58 19.77 14.16 -3.03
C GLY A 58 20.18 14.07 -1.56
N TYR A 59 19.87 12.95 -0.89
CA TYR A 59 20.31 12.69 0.49
C TYR A 59 21.84 12.74 0.61
N LEU A 60 22.55 12.06 -0.28
CA LEU A 60 24.03 12.07 -0.26
C LEU A 60 24.63 13.43 -0.64
N THR A 61 23.90 14.28 -1.37
CA THR A 61 24.34 15.63 -1.72
C THR A 61 24.19 16.63 -0.57
N ALA A 62 23.41 16.34 0.46
CA ALA A 62 23.15 17.25 1.56
C ALA A 62 24.43 17.69 2.30
N ILE A 63 25.36 16.76 2.56
CA ILE A 63 26.64 17.09 3.23
C ILE A 63 27.57 17.94 2.34
N PRO A 64 27.83 17.62 1.07
CA PRO A 64 28.53 18.52 0.15
C PRO A 64 27.87 19.89 -0.01
N TRP A 65 26.53 19.93 -0.06
CA TRP A 65 25.76 21.17 -0.13
C TRP A 65 26.03 22.06 1.11
N LEU A 66 25.95 21.48 2.32
CA LEU A 66 26.21 22.17 3.57
C LEU A 66 27.68 22.67 3.61
N ALA A 67 28.63 21.84 3.20
CA ALA A 67 30.04 22.20 3.12
C ALA A 67 30.28 23.38 2.14
N ILE A 68 29.57 23.42 1.01
CA ILE A 68 29.61 24.54 0.07
C ILE A 68 29.02 25.81 0.69
N LEU A 69 27.88 25.71 1.40
CA LEU A 69 27.28 26.86 2.10
C LEU A 69 28.25 27.44 3.13
N CYS A 70 28.86 26.62 3.98
CA CYS A 70 29.86 27.01 4.94
C CYS A 70 31.08 27.68 4.26
N SER A 71 31.52 27.15 3.11
CA SER A 71 32.69 27.67 2.38
C SER A 71 32.53 29.10 1.85
N ILE A 72 31.32 29.66 1.80
CA ILE A 72 31.03 31.04 1.39
C ILE A 72 31.54 32.03 2.45
N TRP A 73 31.45 31.65 3.73
CA TRP A 73 31.77 32.53 4.87
C TRP A 73 33.19 32.38 5.34
N PHE A 74 33.79 31.19 5.20
CA PHE A 74 35.15 30.92 5.65
C PHE A 74 36.16 31.12 4.52
N ARG A 75 37.15 32.00 4.75
CA ARG A 75 38.12 32.42 3.73
C ARG A 75 39.03 31.28 3.22
N ARG A 76 39.35 30.32 4.08
CA ARG A 76 40.20 29.15 3.77
C ARG A 76 39.51 27.85 4.14
N PHE A 77 38.40 27.55 3.43
CA PHE A 77 37.65 26.34 3.70
C PHE A 77 38.29 25.13 2.99
N PRO A 78 38.79 24.14 3.74
CA PRO A 78 39.53 23.01 3.16
C PRO A 78 38.59 21.93 2.66
N LEU A 79 37.76 22.22 1.64
CA LEU A 79 36.67 21.37 1.15
C LEU A 79 37.12 19.92 0.88
N LYS A 80 38.22 19.71 0.14
CA LYS A 80 38.75 18.37 -0.14
C LYS A 80 39.09 17.58 1.12
N LYS A 81 39.71 18.21 2.11
CA LYS A 81 40.11 17.56 3.37
C LYS A 81 38.90 17.14 4.20
N ILE A 82 37.85 17.99 4.23
CA ILE A 82 36.62 17.74 4.97
C ILE A 82 35.84 16.61 4.32
N LEU A 83 35.71 16.61 2.98
CA LEU A 83 34.85 15.67 2.27
C LEU A 83 35.49 14.31 1.98
N ILE A 84 36.82 14.18 2.09
CA ILE A 84 37.49 12.90 1.78
C ILE A 84 36.98 11.74 2.67
N GLY A 85 36.83 11.99 3.97
CA GLY A 85 36.27 11.00 4.90
C GLY A 85 34.82 10.66 4.55
N TYR A 86 34.04 11.66 4.18
CA TYR A 86 32.67 11.47 3.71
C TYR A 86 32.61 10.62 2.44
N TYR A 87 33.49 10.87 1.45
CA TYR A 87 33.52 10.07 0.22
C TYR A 87 33.87 8.61 0.48
N VAL A 88 34.85 8.35 1.35
CA VAL A 88 35.18 6.97 1.74
C VAL A 88 33.97 6.29 2.38
N LEU A 89 33.32 7.00 3.32
CA LEU A 89 32.15 6.45 4.04
C LEU A 89 31.00 6.12 3.09
N ILE A 90 30.57 7.09 2.25
CA ILE A 90 29.42 6.85 1.35
C ILE A 90 29.75 5.83 0.26
N SER A 91 30.97 5.86 -0.29
CA SER A 91 31.39 4.89 -1.32
C SER A 91 31.41 3.47 -0.75
N LEU A 92 31.90 3.30 0.47
CA LEU A 92 31.90 2.00 1.14
C LEU A 92 30.48 1.52 1.45
N ALA A 93 29.64 2.42 2.02
CA ALA A 93 28.28 2.09 2.39
C ALA A 93 27.43 1.72 1.16
N THR A 94 27.38 2.59 0.13
CA THR A 94 26.58 2.36 -1.07
C THR A 94 27.06 1.14 -1.87
N THR A 95 28.37 0.89 -1.91
CA THR A 95 28.91 -0.30 -2.59
C THR A 95 28.62 -1.57 -1.81
N LEU A 96 28.73 -1.56 -0.48
CA LEU A 96 28.37 -2.68 0.38
C LEU A 96 26.87 -3.05 0.19
N ILE A 97 26.00 -2.05 0.21
CA ILE A 97 24.55 -2.23 0.01
C ILE A 97 24.29 -2.82 -1.38
N PHE A 98 24.89 -2.28 -2.42
CA PHE A 98 24.70 -2.75 -3.79
C PHE A 98 25.19 -4.19 -4.01
N ILE A 99 26.40 -4.52 -3.56
CA ILE A 99 26.95 -5.88 -3.71
C ILE A 99 26.17 -6.87 -2.83
N GLY A 100 25.77 -6.45 -1.62
CA GLY A 100 24.89 -7.24 -0.74
C GLY A 100 23.54 -7.52 -1.38
N ASP A 101 22.91 -6.50 -1.94
CA ASP A 101 21.63 -6.62 -2.66
C ASP A 101 21.72 -7.62 -3.82
N MET A 102 22.74 -7.49 -4.68
CA MET A 102 22.96 -8.44 -5.77
C MET A 102 23.17 -9.86 -5.29
N ALA A 103 23.93 -10.05 -4.21
CA ALA A 103 24.28 -11.37 -3.71
C ALA A 103 23.11 -12.07 -2.99
N LEU A 104 22.24 -11.31 -2.34
CA LEU A 104 21.11 -11.85 -1.56
C LEU A 104 19.83 -12.01 -2.39
N TYR A 105 19.66 -11.25 -3.46
CA TYR A 105 18.47 -11.27 -4.29
C TYR A 105 18.07 -12.68 -4.80
N PRO A 106 18.98 -13.55 -5.25
CA PRO A 106 18.61 -14.91 -5.68
C PRO A 106 18.01 -15.77 -4.57
N PHE A 107 18.32 -15.47 -3.31
CA PHE A 107 17.84 -16.21 -2.14
C PHE A 107 16.54 -15.63 -1.59
N TRP A 108 16.40 -14.29 -1.61
CA TRP A 108 15.27 -13.60 -1.00
C TRP A 108 14.15 -13.28 -1.99
N GLY A 109 14.47 -13.22 -3.28
CA GLY A 109 13.50 -12.83 -4.31
C GLY A 109 12.99 -11.41 -4.15
N PHE A 110 13.65 -10.56 -3.34
CA PHE A 110 13.30 -9.18 -3.09
C PHE A 110 14.53 -8.31 -2.89
N LYS A 111 14.37 -6.97 -3.00
CA LYS A 111 15.45 -5.99 -2.78
C LYS A 111 15.88 -5.96 -1.33
N LEU A 112 17.16 -5.67 -1.10
CA LEU A 112 17.71 -5.52 0.22
C LEU A 112 16.89 -4.50 1.03
N ASP A 113 16.43 -4.94 2.19
CA ASP A 113 15.72 -4.11 3.16
C ASP A 113 16.26 -4.33 4.58
N ALA A 114 15.69 -3.65 5.55
CA ALA A 114 16.19 -3.67 6.91
C ALA A 114 15.98 -5.02 7.65
N SER A 115 15.28 -5.98 7.03
CA SER A 115 15.22 -7.35 7.57
C SER A 115 16.59 -8.01 7.64
N ILE A 116 17.58 -7.54 6.85
CA ILE A 116 18.99 -7.99 6.94
C ILE A 116 19.54 -7.90 8.37
N PHE A 117 19.11 -6.88 9.14
CA PHE A 117 19.62 -6.68 10.50
C PHE A 117 19.18 -7.79 11.46
N LEU A 118 18.02 -8.42 11.23
CA LEU A 118 17.54 -9.56 12.01
C LEU A 118 18.44 -10.79 11.82
N TYR A 119 19.04 -10.95 10.64
CA TYR A 119 19.99 -12.04 10.36
C TYR A 119 21.37 -11.79 10.93
N LEU A 120 21.73 -10.54 11.23
CA LEU A 120 23.01 -10.21 11.86
C LEU A 120 23.07 -10.61 13.32
N ASP A 121 21.93 -10.85 13.97
CA ASP A 121 21.87 -11.36 15.35
C ASP A 121 22.33 -12.83 15.47
N SER A 122 22.36 -13.56 14.34
CA SER A 122 22.85 -14.96 14.27
C SER A 122 23.86 -15.17 13.14
N PRO A 123 25.06 -14.55 13.18
CA PRO A 123 26.04 -14.59 12.08
C PRO A 123 26.48 -16.01 11.68
N LYS A 124 26.51 -16.95 12.63
CA LYS A 124 26.89 -18.35 12.36
C LYS A 124 25.91 -19.04 11.41
N ASN A 125 24.61 -18.76 11.54
CA ASN A 125 23.57 -19.32 10.69
C ASN A 125 23.59 -18.69 9.30
N ALA A 126 23.80 -17.37 9.21
CA ALA A 126 23.93 -16.65 7.96
C ALA A 126 25.16 -17.09 7.14
N MET A 127 26.26 -17.41 7.81
CA MET A 127 27.52 -17.86 7.16
C MET A 127 27.52 -19.36 6.80
N ALA A 128 26.64 -20.16 7.39
CA ALA A 128 26.62 -21.63 7.16
C ALA A 128 26.23 -21.99 5.70
N SER A 129 25.55 -21.07 5.00
CA SER A 129 25.02 -21.30 3.64
C SER A 129 25.92 -20.78 2.52
N VAL A 130 27.06 -20.12 2.83
CA VAL A 130 27.93 -19.50 1.82
C VAL A 130 29.38 -19.92 1.94
N SER A 131 30.06 -20.14 0.82
CA SER A 131 31.48 -20.51 0.81
C SER A 131 32.39 -19.33 1.16
N LEU A 132 33.55 -19.58 1.75
CA LEU A 132 34.56 -18.56 2.03
C LEU A 132 34.96 -17.80 0.75
N GLY A 133 35.12 -18.50 -0.38
CA GLY A 133 35.43 -17.90 -1.67
C GLY A 133 34.36 -16.90 -2.13
N PHE A 134 33.10 -17.23 -1.90
CA PHE A 134 31.98 -16.32 -2.18
C PHE A 134 32.10 -15.00 -1.44
N ILE A 135 32.45 -15.05 -0.15
CA ILE A 135 32.61 -13.86 0.71
C ILE A 135 33.84 -13.04 0.28
N LEU A 136 35.00 -13.68 0.07
CA LEU A 136 36.25 -13.00 -0.28
C LEU A 136 36.16 -12.26 -1.62
N ILE A 137 35.52 -12.85 -2.64
CA ILE A 137 35.33 -12.19 -3.95
C ILE A 137 34.49 -10.93 -3.79
N ARG A 138 33.38 -10.98 -3.03
CA ARG A 138 32.51 -9.82 -2.81
C ARG A 138 33.19 -8.73 -2.01
N LEU A 139 33.94 -9.08 -0.97
CA LEU A 139 34.76 -8.11 -0.23
C LEU A 139 35.77 -7.41 -1.14
N LEU A 140 36.42 -8.14 -2.03
CA LEU A 140 37.35 -7.56 -3.00
C LEU A 140 36.63 -6.60 -3.95
N CYS A 141 35.45 -7.00 -4.47
CA CYS A 141 34.62 -6.14 -5.31
C CYS A 141 34.19 -4.85 -4.60
N ILE A 142 33.79 -4.96 -3.32
CA ILE A 142 33.42 -3.81 -2.49
C ILE A 142 34.60 -2.86 -2.35
N LEU A 143 35.78 -3.34 -2.03
CA LEU A 143 36.99 -2.52 -1.85
C LEU A 143 37.40 -1.82 -3.16
N ILE A 144 37.43 -2.54 -4.29
CA ILE A 144 37.81 -1.98 -5.58
C ILE A 144 36.79 -0.91 -6.00
N LEU A 145 35.50 -1.21 -5.98
CA LEU A 145 34.47 -0.29 -6.44
C LEU A 145 34.38 0.94 -5.51
N SER A 146 34.48 0.78 -4.20
CA SER A 146 34.55 1.88 -3.24
C SER A 146 35.73 2.80 -3.50
N ALA A 147 36.90 2.23 -3.78
CA ALA A 147 38.09 3.01 -4.11
C ALA A 147 37.92 3.80 -5.43
N LEU A 148 37.31 3.21 -6.46
CA LEU A 148 37.02 3.87 -7.73
C LEU A 148 36.05 5.03 -7.57
N VAL A 149 34.94 4.82 -6.84
CA VAL A 149 33.95 5.88 -6.57
C VAL A 149 34.57 7.01 -5.75
N THR A 150 35.29 6.69 -4.68
CA THR A 150 36.00 7.67 -3.85
C THR A 150 36.99 8.47 -4.69
N TRP A 151 37.78 7.80 -5.54
CA TRP A 151 38.75 8.48 -6.42
C TRP A 151 38.07 9.41 -7.42
N GLY A 152 36.94 8.96 -8.04
CA GLY A 152 36.17 9.80 -8.95
C GLY A 152 35.64 11.06 -8.26
N LEU A 153 35.01 10.91 -7.08
CA LEU A 153 34.53 12.06 -6.28
C LEU A 153 35.66 13.00 -5.85
N TYR A 154 36.79 12.45 -5.48
CA TYR A 154 37.99 13.26 -5.13
C TYR A 154 38.49 14.07 -6.34
N LYS A 155 38.45 13.51 -7.56
CA LYS A 155 38.91 14.18 -8.78
C LYS A 155 38.03 15.37 -9.18
N ILE A 156 36.72 15.28 -9.03
CA ILE A 156 35.77 16.36 -9.35
C ILE A 156 35.77 17.48 -8.29
N THR A 157 36.30 17.21 -7.10
CA THR A 157 36.32 18.18 -6.00
C THR A 157 37.38 19.26 -6.21
N PRO A 158 37.01 20.56 -6.24
CA PRO A 158 37.95 21.63 -6.50
C PRO A 158 38.99 21.78 -5.37
N ALA A 159 40.27 21.91 -5.75
CA ALA A 159 41.33 22.08 -4.77
C ALA A 159 41.22 23.41 -4.03
N ASN A 160 40.86 24.48 -4.76
CA ASN A 160 40.73 25.83 -4.24
C ASN A 160 39.39 26.45 -4.61
N LEU A 161 38.75 27.07 -3.61
CA LEU A 161 37.51 27.81 -3.77
C LEU A 161 37.81 29.32 -3.68
N PRO A 162 37.60 30.10 -4.76
CA PRO A 162 37.75 31.54 -4.72
C PRO A 162 36.82 32.17 -3.67
N GLN A 163 37.24 33.27 -3.07
CA GLN A 163 36.44 34.03 -2.13
C GLN A 163 35.18 34.57 -2.84
N VAL A 164 34.02 34.44 -2.18
CA VAL A 164 32.77 34.99 -2.68
C VAL A 164 32.63 36.44 -2.21
N GLN A 165 32.63 37.37 -3.14
CA GLN A 165 32.50 38.81 -2.83
C GLN A 165 31.08 39.12 -2.28
N LYS A 166 30.05 38.67 -2.96
CA LYS A 166 28.64 38.86 -2.57
C LYS A 166 28.15 37.66 -1.75
N ARG A 167 28.55 37.56 -0.47
CA ARG A 167 28.28 36.38 0.40
C ARG A 167 26.79 36.12 0.61
N ILE A 168 25.99 37.16 0.86
CA ILE A 168 24.55 37.02 1.07
C ILE A 168 23.89 36.45 -0.19
N ALA A 169 24.15 37.06 -1.36
CA ALA A 169 23.60 36.54 -2.61
C ALA A 169 24.07 35.11 -2.92
N GLY A 170 25.34 34.80 -2.62
CA GLY A 170 25.87 33.45 -2.75
C GLY A 170 25.19 32.44 -1.82
N SER A 171 24.89 32.84 -0.59
CA SER A 171 24.15 32.02 0.37
C SER A 171 22.70 31.80 -0.07
N LEU A 172 22.01 32.84 -0.53
CA LEU A 172 20.63 32.73 -1.04
C LEU A 172 20.55 31.76 -2.22
N ILE A 173 21.48 31.86 -3.19
CA ILE A 173 21.53 30.92 -4.32
C ILE A 173 21.75 29.47 -3.84
N THR A 174 22.64 29.28 -2.85
CA THR A 174 22.93 27.95 -2.30
C THR A 174 21.74 27.40 -1.52
N ILE A 175 21.00 28.22 -0.78
CA ILE A 175 19.77 27.84 -0.06
C ILE A 175 18.67 27.47 -1.04
N LEU A 176 18.47 28.26 -2.12
CA LEU A 176 17.51 27.92 -3.17
C LEU A 176 17.83 26.56 -3.82
N LEU A 177 19.12 26.29 -4.08
CA LEU A 177 19.55 24.97 -4.56
C LEU A 177 19.24 23.86 -3.55
N GLY A 178 19.38 24.13 -2.25
CA GLY A 178 18.96 23.23 -1.17
C GLY A 178 17.47 22.94 -1.20
N GLY A 179 16.64 23.93 -1.51
CA GLY A 179 15.19 23.74 -1.73
C GLY A 179 14.89 22.81 -2.92
N ILE A 180 15.64 22.96 -4.02
CA ILE A 180 15.53 22.04 -5.19
C ILE A 180 15.93 20.62 -4.78
N ILE A 181 17.05 20.46 -4.07
CA ILE A 181 17.50 19.14 -3.56
C ILE A 181 16.44 18.53 -2.65
N PHE A 182 15.79 19.33 -1.79
CA PHE A 182 14.71 18.87 -0.93
C PHE A 182 13.51 18.35 -1.74
N ILE A 183 13.08 19.06 -2.80
CA ILE A 183 12.01 18.61 -3.70
C ILE A 183 12.39 17.29 -4.38
N ILE A 184 13.64 17.14 -4.81
CA ILE A 184 14.14 15.89 -5.40
C ILE A 184 14.09 14.74 -4.38
N ILE A 185 14.55 14.97 -3.15
CA ILE A 185 14.49 13.98 -2.06
C ILE A 185 13.04 13.55 -1.79
N ARG A 186 12.13 14.50 -1.79
CA ARG A 186 10.70 14.26 -1.58
C ARG A 186 10.07 13.45 -2.71
N GLY A 187 10.64 13.46 -3.92
CA GLY A 187 10.11 12.78 -5.10
C GLY A 187 9.19 13.64 -5.96
N GLY A 188 9.18 14.96 -5.72
CA GLY A 188 8.34 15.92 -6.44
C GLY A 188 7.48 16.78 -5.52
N VAL A 189 6.39 17.32 -6.08
CA VAL A 189 5.44 18.25 -5.41
C VAL A 189 4.05 17.64 -5.24
N THR A 190 3.85 16.36 -5.60
CA THR A 190 2.60 15.62 -5.42
C THR A 190 2.36 15.27 -3.94
N GLU A 191 1.19 14.69 -3.59
CA GLU A 191 0.83 14.26 -2.24
C GLU A 191 1.77 13.17 -1.73
N SER A 192 2.20 12.27 -2.61
CA SER A 192 3.13 11.19 -2.27
C SER A 192 4.55 11.70 -2.06
N THR A 193 5.18 11.19 -1.00
CA THR A 193 6.62 11.25 -0.86
C THR A 193 7.30 10.07 -1.53
N SER A 194 8.61 10.17 -1.81
CA SER A 194 9.38 9.06 -2.38
C SER A 194 9.18 7.76 -1.60
N ASN A 195 8.81 6.70 -2.30
CA ASN A 195 8.65 5.36 -1.77
C ASN A 195 8.97 4.32 -2.84
N VAL A 196 9.26 3.08 -2.42
CA VAL A 196 9.70 2.02 -3.34
C VAL A 196 8.62 1.65 -4.37
N GLY A 197 7.33 1.87 -4.08
CA GLY A 197 6.22 1.61 -5.00
C GLY A 197 6.28 2.46 -6.26
N GLN A 198 6.90 3.63 -6.23
CA GLN A 198 7.05 4.49 -7.42
C GLN A 198 7.88 3.83 -8.53
N ALA A 199 8.77 2.91 -8.19
CA ALA A 199 9.57 2.17 -9.16
C ALA A 199 8.79 1.03 -9.84
N TYR A 200 7.62 0.64 -9.33
CA TYR A 200 6.79 -0.41 -9.93
C TYR A 200 6.11 0.11 -11.19
N PHE A 201 6.17 -0.67 -12.28
CA PHE A 201 5.62 -0.23 -13.58
C PHE A 201 5.00 -1.36 -14.43
N CYS A 202 5.12 -2.61 -13.99
CA CYS A 202 4.58 -3.77 -14.71
C CYS A 202 4.31 -4.93 -13.72
N ASN A 203 3.75 -6.04 -14.24
CA ASN A 203 3.49 -7.24 -13.45
C ASN A 203 4.71 -8.18 -13.34
N ASP A 204 5.85 -7.82 -13.93
CA ASP A 204 7.10 -8.57 -13.77
C ASP A 204 7.85 -8.05 -12.55
N GLU A 205 7.90 -8.86 -11.49
CA GLU A 205 8.56 -8.51 -10.24
C GLU A 205 10.06 -8.25 -10.42
N PHE A 206 10.72 -9.04 -11.30
CA PHE A 206 12.15 -8.86 -11.53
C PHE A 206 12.47 -7.49 -12.12
N LEU A 207 11.65 -7.02 -13.07
CA LEU A 207 11.81 -5.70 -13.68
C LEU A 207 11.50 -4.59 -12.66
N ASN A 208 10.44 -4.73 -11.87
CA ASN A 208 10.10 -3.78 -10.80
C ASN A 208 11.22 -3.70 -9.76
N HIS A 209 11.72 -4.84 -9.29
CA HIS A 209 12.83 -4.89 -8.32
C HIS A 209 14.12 -4.30 -8.92
N SER A 210 14.41 -4.56 -10.20
CA SER A 210 15.58 -3.98 -10.88
C SER A 210 15.53 -2.45 -10.94
N ALA A 211 14.34 -1.86 -10.94
CA ALA A 211 14.15 -0.41 -10.93
C ALA A 211 14.35 0.23 -9.53
N ILE A 212 14.22 -0.54 -8.44
CA ILE A 212 14.40 -0.02 -7.08
C ILE A 212 15.88 0.23 -6.79
N ASN A 213 16.17 1.42 -6.23
CA ASN A 213 17.49 1.73 -5.69
C ASN A 213 17.71 0.97 -4.37
N PRO A 214 18.77 0.15 -4.20
CA PRO A 214 18.97 -0.66 -3.01
C PRO A 214 19.26 0.17 -1.74
N ASP A 215 19.96 1.29 -1.87
CA ASP A 215 20.21 2.20 -0.76
C ASP A 215 18.91 2.82 -0.26
N PHE A 216 18.04 3.25 -1.18
CA PHE A 216 16.71 3.77 -0.84
C PHE A 216 15.86 2.69 -0.16
N SER A 217 15.84 1.47 -0.70
CA SER A 217 15.08 0.34 -0.14
C SER A 217 15.51 0.06 1.31
N LEU A 218 16.80 -0.11 1.54
CA LEU A 218 17.34 -0.34 2.88
C LEU A 218 17.01 0.81 3.84
N LEU A 219 17.36 2.05 3.48
CA LEU A 219 17.19 3.20 4.38
C LEU A 219 15.73 3.50 4.69
N SER A 220 14.84 3.39 3.70
CA SER A 220 13.40 3.62 3.89
C SER A 220 12.70 2.54 4.70
N SER A 221 13.30 1.36 4.83
CA SER A 221 12.77 0.24 5.60
C SER A 221 13.25 0.20 7.05
N ILE A 222 14.35 0.86 7.42
CA ILE A 222 14.91 0.84 8.79
C ILE A 222 13.87 1.25 9.84
N SER A 223 13.11 2.30 9.59
CA SER A 223 12.06 2.76 10.53
C SER A 223 10.80 1.88 10.55
N LYS A 224 10.72 0.89 9.65
CA LYS A 224 9.57 -0.02 9.50
C LYS A 224 9.91 -1.44 9.91
N THR A 225 11.15 -1.71 10.26
CA THR A 225 11.58 -3.05 10.67
C THR A 225 11.10 -3.31 12.07
N THR A 226 10.22 -4.29 12.20
CA THR A 226 9.69 -4.79 13.46
C THR A 226 9.81 -6.29 13.40
N ASP A 227 10.29 -6.91 14.47
CA ASP A 227 10.14 -8.37 14.64
C ASP A 227 8.67 -8.65 14.97
N PHE A 228 7.90 -8.91 13.94
CA PHE A 228 6.45 -9.10 14.08
C PHE A 228 6.15 -10.32 14.96
N ALA A 229 6.87 -11.42 14.83
CA ALA A 229 6.62 -12.66 15.56
C ALA A 229 6.88 -12.53 17.07
N GLN A 230 7.65 -11.54 17.52
CA GLN A 230 7.95 -11.32 18.94
C GLN A 230 7.12 -10.19 19.55
N GLN A 231 6.33 -9.47 18.74
CA GLN A 231 5.66 -8.26 19.22
C GLN A 231 4.52 -8.56 20.20
N PHE A 232 3.77 -9.65 19.97
CA PHE A 232 2.68 -10.09 20.85
C PHE A 232 2.81 -11.58 21.15
N ASN A 233 3.08 -11.92 22.41
CA ASN A 233 3.24 -13.28 22.89
C ASN A 233 2.33 -13.51 24.10
N PHE A 234 1.00 -13.63 23.83
CA PHE A 234 -0.01 -13.82 24.87
C PHE A 234 -0.18 -15.27 25.30
N PHE A 235 0.02 -16.20 24.37
CA PHE A 235 -0.24 -17.63 24.53
C PHE A 235 0.90 -18.44 23.94
N ASP A 236 1.13 -19.64 24.49
CA ASP A 236 1.92 -20.66 23.82
C ASP A 236 1.25 -21.09 22.48
N GLU A 237 2.02 -21.78 21.65
CA GLU A 237 1.60 -22.15 20.31
C GLU A 237 0.35 -23.05 20.32
N GLU A 238 0.26 -24.02 21.25
CA GLU A 238 -0.87 -24.95 21.35
C GLU A 238 -2.16 -24.21 21.74
N LYS A 239 -2.14 -23.39 22.78
CA LYS A 239 -3.32 -22.62 23.20
C LYS A 239 -3.74 -21.64 22.14
N ARG A 240 -2.79 -20.94 21.50
CA ARG A 240 -3.07 -19.99 20.42
C ARG A 240 -3.73 -20.69 19.22
N ALA A 241 -3.16 -21.82 18.77
CA ALA A 241 -3.71 -22.58 17.65
C ALA A 241 -5.14 -23.05 17.92
N ASN A 242 -5.40 -23.62 19.10
CA ASN A 242 -6.73 -24.07 19.50
C ASN A 242 -7.77 -22.94 19.56
N LEU A 243 -7.37 -21.74 19.98
CA LEU A 243 -8.26 -20.58 20.01
C LEU A 243 -8.55 -20.05 18.60
N PHE A 244 -7.55 -20.08 17.72
CA PHE A 244 -7.63 -19.51 16.36
C PHE A 244 -8.34 -20.43 15.37
N GLU A 245 -8.04 -21.74 15.39
CA GLU A 245 -8.58 -22.72 14.43
C GLU A 245 -10.11 -22.73 14.42
N GLY A 246 -10.75 -22.66 15.60
CA GLY A 246 -12.20 -22.61 15.72
C GLY A 246 -12.87 -21.33 15.18
N LEU A 247 -12.07 -20.28 14.87
CA LEU A 247 -12.59 -19.01 14.37
C LEU A 247 -12.65 -18.92 12.84
N TYR A 248 -11.71 -19.59 12.15
CA TYR A 248 -11.51 -19.45 10.70
C TYR A 248 -11.63 -20.77 9.94
N ALA A 249 -12.18 -21.81 10.56
CA ALA A 249 -12.47 -23.07 9.87
C ALA A 249 -13.51 -22.85 8.76
N ASP A 250 -13.19 -23.28 7.54
CA ASP A 250 -14.05 -23.13 6.38
C ASP A 250 -13.83 -24.29 5.38
N THR A 251 -14.88 -25.03 5.07
CA THR A 251 -14.86 -26.10 4.04
C THR A 251 -15.07 -25.56 2.63
N GLY A 252 -15.43 -24.29 2.47
CA GLY A 252 -15.74 -23.66 1.20
C GLY A 252 -17.12 -23.96 0.64
N GLU A 253 -17.96 -24.74 1.38
CA GLU A 253 -19.31 -25.05 0.94
C GLU A 253 -20.31 -23.93 1.26
N ASN A 254 -21.03 -23.46 0.24
CA ASN A 254 -22.07 -22.46 0.43
C ASN A 254 -23.37 -23.07 0.96
N GLU A 255 -23.94 -22.48 2.00
CA GLU A 255 -25.33 -22.72 2.43
C GLU A 255 -26.30 -21.94 1.54
N VAL A 256 -25.94 -20.71 1.19
CA VAL A 256 -26.73 -19.80 0.37
C VAL A 256 -25.96 -19.44 -0.90
N SER A 257 -26.59 -19.65 -2.06
CA SER A 257 -26.03 -19.25 -3.36
C SER A 257 -26.77 -18.01 -3.86
N LEU A 258 -26.01 -16.91 -3.98
CA LEU A 258 -26.51 -15.60 -4.39
C LEU A 258 -26.53 -15.39 -5.91
N LEU A 259 -25.65 -16.08 -6.65
CA LEU A 259 -25.38 -15.78 -8.05
C LEU A 259 -26.10 -16.72 -9.02
N THR A 260 -26.55 -16.18 -10.15
CA THR A 260 -27.13 -16.95 -11.28
C THR A 260 -26.03 -17.66 -12.10
N THR A 261 -24.79 -17.25 -11.97
CA THR A 261 -23.62 -17.79 -12.67
C THR A 261 -22.40 -17.75 -11.75
N ASN A 262 -21.48 -18.67 -11.93
CA ASN A 262 -20.19 -18.67 -11.22
C ASN A 262 -19.09 -17.90 -11.98
N ARG A 263 -19.42 -17.27 -13.11
CA ARG A 263 -18.44 -16.51 -13.93
C ARG A 263 -19.00 -15.15 -14.38
N PRO A 264 -19.52 -14.32 -13.45
CA PRO A 264 -19.92 -12.95 -13.79
C PRO A 264 -18.70 -12.07 -14.01
N ASN A 265 -18.90 -10.94 -14.68
CA ASN A 265 -17.99 -9.82 -14.55
C ASN A 265 -18.10 -9.25 -13.13
N VAL A 266 -16.99 -8.85 -12.52
CA VAL A 266 -16.95 -8.42 -11.12
C VAL A 266 -16.46 -6.99 -11.00
N LEU A 267 -17.30 -6.09 -10.53
CA LEU A 267 -16.96 -4.71 -10.19
C LEU A 267 -17.00 -4.54 -8.67
N ILE A 268 -15.88 -4.17 -8.06
CA ILE A 268 -15.84 -3.83 -6.63
C ILE A 268 -15.63 -2.33 -6.51
N ILE A 269 -16.57 -1.63 -5.89
CA ILE A 269 -16.50 -0.19 -5.60
C ILE A 269 -16.17 -0.03 -4.13
N LEU A 270 -14.96 0.41 -3.84
CA LEU A 270 -14.48 0.72 -2.52
C LEU A 270 -14.78 2.20 -2.25
N MET A 271 -15.77 2.48 -1.39
CA MET A 271 -16.25 3.84 -1.14
C MET A 271 -15.45 4.49 0.00
N GLU A 272 -14.64 5.48 -0.31
CA GLU A 272 -13.77 6.20 0.64
C GLU A 272 -14.53 6.63 1.89
N GLY A 273 -14.17 6.07 3.06
CA GLY A 273 -14.67 6.45 4.37
C GLY A 273 -16.19 6.35 4.58
N PHE A 274 -16.94 5.66 3.71
CA PHE A 274 -18.40 5.66 3.70
C PHE A 274 -19.01 4.80 4.81
N GLY A 275 -18.80 5.21 6.08
CA GLY A 275 -19.29 4.49 7.26
C GLY A 275 -20.81 4.37 7.34
N GLY A 276 -21.29 3.43 8.14
CA GLY A 276 -22.71 3.23 8.44
C GLY A 276 -23.38 4.46 9.06
N VAL A 277 -22.60 5.37 9.63
CA VAL A 277 -23.06 6.68 10.14
C VAL A 277 -23.74 7.55 9.07
N PHE A 278 -23.50 7.28 7.78
CA PHE A 278 -24.14 7.98 6.66
C PHE A 278 -25.25 7.17 5.98
N VAL A 279 -25.65 6.02 6.55
CA VAL A 279 -26.66 5.10 6.00
C VAL A 279 -27.82 5.00 7.00
N GLU A 280 -28.97 5.53 6.63
CA GLU A 280 -30.14 5.67 7.54
C GLU A 280 -30.63 4.30 8.04
N SER A 281 -30.70 3.29 7.19
CA SER A 281 -31.09 1.92 7.57
C SER A 281 -30.12 1.23 8.52
N LEU A 282 -28.91 1.72 8.67
CA LEU A 282 -27.92 1.30 9.66
C LEU A 282 -27.89 2.18 10.92
N GLY A 283 -28.88 3.07 11.07
CA GLY A 283 -28.97 4.02 12.21
C GLY A 283 -28.16 5.30 12.03
N GLY A 284 -27.72 5.58 10.81
CA GLY A 284 -26.95 6.78 10.48
C GLY A 284 -27.81 8.02 10.23
N VAL A 285 -27.14 9.10 9.79
CA VAL A 285 -27.76 10.40 9.52
C VAL A 285 -28.72 10.28 8.33
N PRO A 286 -29.99 10.73 8.51
CA PRO A 286 -30.99 10.71 7.43
C PRO A 286 -30.56 11.51 6.22
N ASP A 287 -31.09 11.17 5.05
CA ASP A 287 -30.95 11.89 3.79
C ASP A 287 -29.50 12.03 3.26
N VAL A 288 -28.50 11.39 3.82
CA VAL A 288 -27.14 11.44 3.26
C VAL A 288 -27.00 10.53 2.04
N SER A 289 -27.50 9.30 2.12
CA SER A 289 -27.33 8.28 1.08
C SER A 289 -28.64 7.68 0.54
N PRO A 290 -29.55 8.48 -0.02
CA PRO A 290 -30.84 7.99 -0.52
C PRO A 290 -30.72 7.00 -1.69
N ASN A 291 -29.64 7.07 -2.50
CA ASN A 291 -29.42 6.11 -3.56
C ASN A 291 -28.99 4.75 -3.02
N LEU A 292 -28.08 4.71 -2.05
CA LEU A 292 -27.67 3.47 -1.40
C LEU A 292 -28.86 2.81 -0.71
N GLU A 293 -29.73 3.60 -0.02
CA GLU A 293 -30.99 3.14 0.56
C GLU A 293 -31.95 2.54 -0.48
N ARG A 294 -32.07 3.16 -1.63
CA ARG A 294 -32.87 2.63 -2.76
C ARG A 294 -32.28 1.33 -3.29
N LEU A 295 -30.98 1.32 -3.56
CA LEU A 295 -30.27 0.19 -4.15
C LEU A 295 -30.18 -1.01 -3.21
N SER A 296 -30.17 -0.78 -1.89
CA SER A 296 -30.17 -1.88 -0.90
C SER A 296 -31.40 -2.80 -1.01
N LYS A 297 -32.52 -2.27 -1.51
CA LYS A 297 -33.76 -3.01 -1.75
C LYS A 297 -33.74 -3.82 -3.06
N GLU A 298 -32.78 -3.56 -3.93
CA GLU A 298 -32.66 -4.20 -5.23
C GLU A 298 -31.57 -5.30 -5.26
N GLY A 299 -30.75 -5.40 -4.23
CA GLY A 299 -29.62 -6.32 -4.15
C GLY A 299 -29.54 -7.11 -2.86
N VAL A 300 -28.37 -7.65 -2.57
CA VAL A 300 -28.07 -8.34 -1.32
C VAL A 300 -27.36 -7.35 -0.39
N PHE A 301 -28.03 -6.98 0.69
CA PHE A 301 -27.55 -5.98 1.65
C PHE A 301 -27.10 -6.66 2.94
N PHE A 302 -25.81 -6.51 3.27
CA PHE A 302 -25.23 -7.00 4.51
C PHE A 302 -25.27 -5.86 5.54
N THR A 303 -26.07 -6.04 6.57
CA THR A 303 -26.40 -4.98 7.53
C THR A 303 -25.51 -4.96 8.76
N ASN A 304 -24.68 -6.00 8.97
CA ASN A 304 -23.90 -6.17 10.18
C ASN A 304 -22.41 -6.43 9.87
N CYS A 305 -21.86 -5.61 8.95
CA CYS A 305 -20.48 -5.67 8.50
C CYS A 305 -19.61 -4.64 9.25
N TYR A 306 -18.40 -5.05 9.62
CA TYR A 306 -17.46 -4.20 10.34
C TYR A 306 -16.13 -4.07 9.58
N ALA A 307 -15.69 -2.83 9.34
CA ALA A 307 -14.38 -2.54 8.79
C ALA A 307 -13.28 -3.02 9.75
N ASN A 308 -12.26 -3.71 9.22
CA ASN A 308 -11.15 -4.18 10.02
C ASN A 308 -10.24 -3.04 10.51
N SER A 309 -10.34 -1.86 9.90
CA SER A 309 -9.46 -0.71 10.15
C SER A 309 -10.18 0.63 10.00
N PHE A 310 -9.41 1.69 10.14
CA PHE A 310 -9.84 3.10 10.11
C PHE A 310 -9.03 3.94 9.10
N ARG A 311 -8.35 3.30 8.14
CA ARG A 311 -7.53 3.96 7.09
C ARG A 311 -7.56 3.18 5.79
N THR A 312 -7.54 3.91 4.69
CA THR A 312 -7.61 3.41 3.31
C THR A 312 -6.53 2.37 3.00
N ASP A 313 -5.27 2.61 3.36
CA ASP A 313 -4.15 1.70 3.09
C ASP A 313 -4.28 0.33 3.80
N ARG A 314 -4.98 0.28 4.93
CA ARG A 314 -5.28 -0.96 5.66
C ARG A 314 -6.56 -1.61 5.15
N GLY A 315 -7.63 -0.83 5.01
CA GLY A 315 -8.93 -1.33 4.54
C GLY A 315 -8.86 -1.90 3.13
N THR A 316 -8.07 -1.30 2.25
CA THR A 316 -7.80 -1.83 0.90
C THR A 316 -7.19 -3.23 0.95
N VAL A 317 -6.19 -3.47 1.82
CA VAL A 317 -5.59 -4.80 2.00
C VAL A 317 -6.60 -5.77 2.61
N CYS A 318 -7.38 -5.35 3.62
CA CYS A 318 -8.41 -6.18 4.22
C CYS A 318 -9.46 -6.62 3.20
N THR A 319 -9.88 -5.71 2.32
CA THR A 319 -10.87 -6.00 1.28
C THR A 319 -10.34 -6.94 0.20
N PHE A 320 -9.20 -6.61 -0.41
CA PHE A 320 -8.74 -7.33 -1.60
C PHE A 320 -7.90 -8.57 -1.30
N SER A 321 -7.25 -8.61 -0.14
CA SER A 321 -6.47 -9.78 0.31
C SER A 321 -7.17 -10.60 1.39
N GLY A 322 -8.35 -10.19 1.88
CA GLY A 322 -9.01 -10.88 2.99
C GLY A 322 -8.12 -10.99 4.23
N TYR A 323 -7.20 -10.04 4.41
CA TYR A 323 -6.17 -10.10 5.44
C TYR A 323 -6.52 -9.21 6.63
N GLN A 324 -5.88 -9.44 7.78
CA GLN A 324 -6.16 -8.64 8.97
C GLN A 324 -5.50 -7.26 8.91
N SER A 325 -6.10 -6.33 9.63
CA SER A 325 -5.50 -5.03 9.95
C SER A 325 -4.63 -5.14 11.20
N PHE A 326 -3.64 -4.25 11.30
CA PHE A 326 -2.69 -4.18 12.41
C PHE A 326 -2.79 -2.83 13.14
N PRO A 327 -2.66 -2.78 14.48
CA PRO A 327 -2.80 -1.55 15.26
C PRO A 327 -1.82 -0.45 14.85
N THR A 328 -0.57 -0.80 14.58
CA THR A 328 0.52 0.16 14.35
C THR A 328 1.15 0.09 12.97
N VAL A 329 0.85 -0.97 12.20
CA VAL A 329 1.51 -1.26 10.92
C VAL A 329 0.50 -1.23 9.77
N SER A 330 0.95 -0.76 8.61
CA SER A 330 0.24 -0.96 7.35
C SER A 330 1.04 -1.91 6.47
N VAL A 331 0.48 -3.08 6.19
CA VAL A 331 1.13 -4.12 5.37
C VAL A 331 1.38 -3.63 3.95
N MET A 332 0.52 -2.76 3.42
CA MET A 332 0.70 -2.11 2.12
C MET A 332 2.04 -1.36 2.01
N LYS A 333 2.53 -0.79 3.13
CA LYS A 333 3.81 -0.06 3.18
C LYS A 333 5.04 -0.97 3.23
N SER A 334 4.85 -2.29 3.24
CA SER A 334 5.90 -3.31 3.25
C SER A 334 5.79 -4.21 2.01
N PRO A 335 6.28 -3.79 0.83
CA PRO A 335 6.08 -4.53 -0.42
C PRO A 335 6.63 -5.96 -0.38
N ALA A 336 7.73 -6.22 0.34
CA ALA A 336 8.28 -7.56 0.53
C ALA A 336 7.26 -8.53 1.14
N LYS A 337 6.42 -8.05 2.06
CA LYS A 337 5.39 -8.85 2.74
C LYS A 337 4.04 -8.82 2.00
N SER A 338 3.61 -7.64 1.55
CA SER A 338 2.30 -7.48 0.90
C SER A 338 2.17 -8.28 -0.42
N ARG A 339 3.28 -8.49 -1.16
CA ARG A 339 3.30 -9.30 -2.39
C ARG A 339 3.03 -10.80 -2.15
N THR A 340 3.20 -11.30 -0.93
CA THR A 340 2.97 -12.71 -0.58
C THR A 340 1.54 -12.99 -0.14
N LEU A 341 0.70 -11.94 -0.03
CA LEU A 341 -0.70 -12.09 0.34
C LEU A 341 -1.51 -12.69 -0.82
N PRO A 342 -2.49 -13.54 -0.53
CA PRO A 342 -3.50 -13.90 -1.52
C PRO A 342 -4.29 -12.64 -1.90
N SER A 343 -4.94 -12.67 -3.07
CA SER A 343 -5.76 -11.55 -3.50
C SER A 343 -6.90 -11.97 -4.42
N ILE A 344 -8.00 -11.24 -4.38
CA ILE A 344 -9.16 -11.44 -5.27
C ILE A 344 -8.72 -11.31 -6.74
N ALA A 345 -7.98 -10.25 -7.07
CA ALA A 345 -7.51 -10.02 -8.44
C ALA A 345 -6.59 -11.13 -8.93
N GLY A 346 -5.66 -11.62 -8.10
CA GLY A 346 -4.79 -12.76 -8.40
C GLY A 346 -5.59 -14.02 -8.70
N LYS A 347 -6.56 -14.36 -7.84
CA LYS A 347 -7.43 -15.53 -8.03
C LYS A 347 -8.32 -15.43 -9.29
N LEU A 348 -8.88 -14.26 -9.56
CA LEU A 348 -9.67 -14.05 -10.77
C LEU A 348 -8.78 -14.10 -12.03
N ARG A 349 -7.58 -13.57 -11.97
CA ARG A 349 -6.60 -13.66 -13.07
C ARG A 349 -6.21 -15.11 -13.39
N GLU A 350 -6.02 -15.96 -12.36
CA GLU A 350 -5.82 -17.41 -12.54
C GLU A 350 -6.99 -18.07 -13.29
N GLN A 351 -8.21 -17.52 -13.15
CA GLN A 351 -9.40 -17.95 -13.87
C GLN A 351 -9.60 -17.27 -15.24
N GLY A 352 -8.60 -16.53 -15.72
CA GLY A 352 -8.61 -15.87 -17.04
C GLY A 352 -9.36 -14.53 -17.10
N TYR A 353 -9.63 -13.89 -15.96
CA TYR A 353 -10.18 -12.54 -15.94
C TYR A 353 -9.12 -11.50 -16.32
N ALA A 354 -9.53 -10.49 -17.08
CA ALA A 354 -8.78 -9.22 -17.14
C ALA A 354 -8.99 -8.45 -15.84
N THR A 355 -7.93 -7.85 -15.29
CA THR A 355 -7.98 -7.22 -13.97
C THR A 355 -7.50 -5.78 -14.01
N ASP A 356 -8.36 -4.84 -13.62
CA ASP A 356 -8.09 -3.40 -13.68
C ASP A 356 -8.39 -2.74 -12.34
N PHE A 357 -7.68 -1.67 -12.04
CA PHE A 357 -7.93 -0.83 -10.88
C PHE A 357 -8.04 0.65 -11.29
N LEU A 358 -9.03 1.34 -10.77
CA LEU A 358 -9.27 2.76 -10.97
C LEU A 358 -9.20 3.50 -9.62
N TYR A 359 -8.46 4.60 -9.59
CA TYR A 359 -8.42 5.52 -8.47
C TYR A 359 -8.22 6.96 -8.98
N GLY A 360 -9.08 7.88 -8.58
CA GLY A 360 -8.96 9.29 -8.98
C GLY A 360 -7.79 10.04 -8.35
N GLY A 361 -7.08 9.46 -7.39
CA GLY A 361 -5.96 10.07 -6.65
C GLY A 361 -4.58 9.55 -7.03
N ASP A 362 -3.55 10.03 -6.29
CA ASP A 362 -2.17 9.59 -6.47
C ASP A 362 -1.98 8.13 -6.00
N ILE A 363 -1.87 7.24 -6.96
CA ILE A 363 -1.74 5.79 -6.72
C ILE A 363 -0.41 5.38 -6.05
N ASN A 364 0.57 6.29 -5.98
CA ASN A 364 1.83 6.04 -5.26
C ASN A 364 1.69 6.28 -3.76
N PHE A 365 0.59 6.91 -3.32
CA PHE A 365 0.33 7.13 -1.91
C PHE A 365 0.39 5.80 -1.14
N THR A 366 1.11 5.77 -0.03
CA THR A 366 1.28 4.61 0.89
C THR A 366 1.77 3.30 0.24
N ASN A 367 2.47 3.34 -0.91
CA ASN A 367 2.88 2.18 -1.73
C ASN A 367 1.71 1.43 -2.39
N MET A 368 0.54 2.03 -2.56
CA MET A 368 -0.65 1.40 -3.14
C MET A 368 -0.34 0.77 -4.50
N LYS A 369 0.40 1.47 -5.37
CA LYS A 369 0.78 0.97 -6.70
C LYS A 369 1.51 -0.38 -6.64
N SER A 370 2.50 -0.53 -5.74
CA SER A 370 3.24 -1.80 -5.61
C SER A 370 2.35 -2.92 -5.09
N TYR A 371 1.45 -2.63 -4.14
CA TYR A 371 0.48 -3.59 -3.63
C TYR A 371 -0.48 -4.06 -4.74
N LEU A 372 -1.06 -3.15 -5.51
CA LEU A 372 -2.02 -3.49 -6.56
C LEU A 372 -1.40 -4.34 -7.67
N LEU A 373 -0.20 -3.98 -8.15
CA LEU A 373 0.51 -4.78 -9.15
C LEU A 373 0.89 -6.16 -8.60
N GLY A 374 1.39 -6.23 -7.37
CA GLY A 374 1.69 -7.50 -6.67
C GLY A 374 0.45 -8.36 -6.41
N SER A 375 -0.71 -7.72 -6.22
CA SER A 375 -2.02 -8.38 -6.05
C SER A 375 -2.64 -8.90 -7.35
N GLY A 376 -2.01 -8.64 -8.52
CA GLY A 376 -2.48 -9.20 -9.79
C GLY A 376 -3.32 -8.26 -10.66
N TYR A 377 -3.48 -6.98 -10.31
CA TYR A 377 -4.07 -5.99 -11.23
C TYR A 377 -3.14 -5.72 -12.40
N GLN A 378 -3.65 -5.83 -13.63
CA GLN A 378 -2.88 -5.70 -14.86
C GLN A 378 -2.79 -4.25 -15.35
N HIS A 379 -3.88 -3.51 -15.20
CA HIS A 379 -3.96 -2.10 -15.58
C HIS A 379 -4.38 -1.26 -14.40
N LEU A 380 -3.68 -0.16 -14.21
CA LEU A 380 -3.96 0.82 -13.16
C LEU A 380 -4.24 2.16 -13.82
N THR A 381 -5.39 2.75 -13.50
CA THR A 381 -5.74 4.12 -13.89
C THR A 381 -5.71 5.00 -12.66
N ALA A 382 -4.99 6.11 -12.71
CA ALA A 382 -4.80 7.04 -11.59
C ALA A 382 -5.04 8.49 -12.02
N ASP A 383 -4.89 9.43 -11.11
CA ASP A 383 -5.03 10.87 -11.38
C ASP A 383 -4.22 11.34 -12.60
N VAL A 384 -3.01 10.80 -12.78
CA VAL A 384 -2.11 11.16 -13.91
C VAL A 384 -2.67 10.82 -15.29
N ASP A 385 -3.65 9.92 -15.38
CA ASP A 385 -4.30 9.51 -16.62
C ASP A 385 -5.46 10.46 -17.02
N PHE A 386 -5.80 11.40 -16.15
CA PHE A 386 -6.80 12.43 -16.39
C PHE A 386 -6.15 13.77 -16.71
N SER A 387 -6.85 14.63 -17.45
CA SER A 387 -6.36 15.98 -17.77
C SER A 387 -6.25 16.86 -16.52
N MET A 388 -5.39 17.87 -16.56
CA MET A 388 -5.27 18.83 -15.44
C MET A 388 -6.58 19.57 -15.13
N GLU A 389 -7.46 19.74 -16.13
CA GLU A 389 -8.77 20.37 -15.97
C GLU A 389 -9.76 19.48 -15.21
N GLU A 390 -9.56 18.17 -15.22
CA GLU A 390 -10.39 17.18 -14.51
C GLU A 390 -9.95 16.99 -13.06
N ARG A 391 -8.70 17.31 -12.73
CA ARG A 391 -8.13 17.18 -11.36
C ARG A 391 -8.52 18.39 -10.50
N LYS A 392 -9.80 18.49 -10.15
CA LYS A 392 -10.35 19.62 -9.39
C LYS A 392 -10.35 19.42 -7.88
N ASN A 393 -10.19 18.19 -7.42
CA ASN A 393 -10.06 17.87 -6.00
C ASN A 393 -8.58 18.02 -5.57
N PRO A 394 -8.26 18.51 -4.37
CA PRO A 394 -6.90 18.56 -3.86
C PRO A 394 -6.16 17.20 -3.92
N TRP A 395 -6.89 16.10 -3.83
CA TRP A 395 -6.34 14.74 -3.92
C TRP A 395 -6.37 14.15 -5.33
N GLY A 396 -6.98 14.84 -6.32
CA GLY A 396 -7.04 14.35 -7.70
C GLY A 396 -8.37 14.63 -8.41
N VAL A 397 -9.06 13.60 -8.86
CA VAL A 397 -10.25 13.64 -9.72
C VAL A 397 -11.52 13.30 -8.93
N ASN A 398 -12.54 14.10 -9.03
CA ASN A 398 -13.81 13.87 -8.35
C ASN A 398 -14.58 12.65 -8.90
N ASP A 399 -15.48 12.10 -8.06
CA ASP A 399 -16.22 10.87 -8.33
C ASP A 399 -17.15 10.97 -9.54
N ASP A 400 -17.72 12.13 -9.84
CA ASP A 400 -18.56 12.33 -11.04
C ASP A 400 -17.78 12.04 -12.34
N ILE A 401 -16.53 12.42 -12.39
CA ILE A 401 -15.64 12.21 -13.55
C ILE A 401 -15.15 10.74 -13.59
N THR A 402 -14.72 10.19 -12.46
CA THR A 402 -14.22 8.82 -12.40
C THR A 402 -15.31 7.78 -12.63
N PHE A 403 -16.55 8.00 -12.13
CA PHE A 403 -17.68 7.13 -12.44
C PHE A 403 -18.07 7.20 -13.93
N GLU A 404 -18.03 8.38 -14.55
CA GLU A 404 -18.29 8.53 -15.97
C GLU A 404 -17.21 7.87 -16.84
N TYR A 405 -15.94 7.98 -16.42
CA TYR A 405 -14.83 7.25 -17.04
C TYR A 405 -15.05 5.73 -16.96
N LEU A 406 -15.37 5.21 -15.78
CA LEU A 406 -15.65 3.80 -15.55
C LEU A 406 -16.83 3.29 -16.39
N TYR A 407 -17.91 4.08 -16.46
CA TYR A 407 -19.07 3.77 -17.30
C TYR A 407 -18.69 3.60 -18.78
N ARG A 408 -17.89 4.52 -19.33
CA ARG A 408 -17.39 4.42 -20.71
C ARG A 408 -16.54 3.18 -20.92
N GLN A 409 -15.63 2.91 -20.02
CA GLN A 409 -14.79 1.71 -20.04
C GLN A 409 -15.63 0.42 -20.07
N ILE A 410 -16.65 0.30 -19.23
CA ILE A 410 -17.53 -0.87 -19.18
C ILE A 410 -18.35 -0.99 -20.46
N LYS A 411 -18.90 0.10 -20.96
CA LYS A 411 -19.73 0.15 -22.17
C LYS A 411 -18.95 -0.28 -23.43
N GLU A 412 -17.68 0.12 -23.53
CA GLU A 412 -16.80 -0.13 -24.68
C GLU A 412 -16.07 -1.46 -24.61
N ARG A 413 -16.10 -2.12 -23.43
CA ARG A 413 -15.33 -3.33 -23.18
C ARG A 413 -15.82 -4.50 -24.03
N ASN A 414 -14.87 -5.24 -24.61
CA ASN A 414 -15.16 -6.49 -25.30
C ASN A 414 -15.68 -7.55 -24.31
N THR A 415 -16.80 -8.19 -24.63
CA THR A 415 -17.52 -9.12 -23.75
C THR A 415 -17.02 -10.57 -23.81
N ASN A 416 -15.99 -10.85 -24.63
CA ASN A 416 -15.50 -12.23 -24.85
C ASN A 416 -14.63 -12.76 -23.70
N GLN A 417 -14.07 -11.86 -22.87
CA GLN A 417 -13.26 -12.21 -21.71
C GLN A 417 -13.94 -11.67 -20.44
N PRO A 418 -14.09 -12.50 -19.39
CA PRO A 418 -14.56 -11.99 -18.11
C PRO A 418 -13.55 -11.00 -17.54
N TRP A 419 -14.04 -10.05 -16.79
CA TRP A 419 -13.20 -9.00 -16.21
C TRP A 419 -13.55 -8.71 -14.75
N HIS A 420 -12.55 -8.25 -14.04
CA HIS A 420 -12.66 -7.68 -12.71
C HIS A 420 -12.09 -6.27 -12.71
N THR A 421 -12.87 -5.33 -12.25
CA THR A 421 -12.41 -3.96 -12.01
C THR A 421 -12.67 -3.61 -10.54
N ALA A 422 -11.68 -3.07 -9.86
CA ALA A 422 -11.86 -2.41 -8.58
C ALA A 422 -11.77 -0.90 -8.77
N PHE A 423 -12.61 -0.16 -8.07
CA PHE A 423 -12.64 1.29 -8.11
C PHE A 423 -12.67 1.83 -6.68
N LEU A 424 -11.72 2.68 -6.32
CA LEU A 424 -11.68 3.44 -5.08
C LEU A 424 -12.16 4.86 -5.34
N THR A 425 -13.25 5.28 -4.67
CA THR A 425 -13.77 6.65 -4.75
C THR A 425 -12.88 7.63 -3.98
N LEU A 426 -13.06 8.93 -4.18
CA LEU A 426 -12.19 9.95 -3.61
C LEU A 426 -12.93 11.14 -2.99
N SER A 427 -14.10 11.50 -3.49
CA SER A 427 -14.73 12.79 -3.21
C SER A 427 -15.18 12.98 -1.76
N SER A 428 -15.39 11.88 -1.03
CA SER A 428 -15.70 11.89 0.41
C SER A 428 -14.49 12.05 1.32
N HIS A 429 -13.28 12.26 0.76
CA HIS A 429 -12.05 12.53 1.51
C HIS A 429 -11.92 14.01 1.91
N GLU A 430 -11.21 14.30 3.00
CA GLU A 430 -10.83 15.68 3.37
C GLU A 430 -10.13 16.39 2.20
N PRO A 431 -10.40 17.66 1.96
CA PRO A 431 -11.16 18.63 2.76
C PRO A 431 -12.68 18.66 2.49
N PHE A 432 -13.29 17.61 1.92
CA PHE A 432 -14.73 17.47 1.64
C PHE A 432 -15.27 18.56 0.67
N GLU A 433 -14.47 18.93 -0.30
CA GLU A 433 -14.82 19.94 -1.31
C GLU A 433 -15.31 19.24 -2.58
N VAL A 434 -16.61 19.38 -2.85
CA VAL A 434 -17.27 18.75 -3.98
C VAL A 434 -18.12 19.75 -4.76
N PRO A 435 -18.32 19.59 -6.08
CA PRO A 435 -19.17 20.45 -6.90
C PRO A 435 -20.67 20.11 -6.70
N TYR A 436 -21.12 20.04 -5.44
CA TYR A 436 -22.45 19.58 -5.05
C TYR A 436 -22.90 20.30 -3.78
N HIS A 437 -24.20 20.67 -3.68
CA HIS A 437 -24.70 21.49 -2.60
C HIS A 437 -26.12 21.09 -2.18
N ARG A 438 -26.34 19.78 -1.97
CA ARG A 438 -27.64 19.27 -1.51
C ARG A 438 -27.84 19.46 -0.01
N LEU A 439 -26.79 19.21 0.76
CA LEU A 439 -26.80 19.33 2.21
C LEU A 439 -25.99 20.56 2.65
N LYS A 440 -26.39 21.16 3.78
CA LYS A 440 -25.73 22.36 4.33
C LYS A 440 -24.35 22.07 4.90
N GLU A 441 -24.23 20.95 5.59
CA GLU A 441 -23.00 20.56 6.25
C GLU A 441 -22.04 19.94 5.27
N LYS A 442 -20.78 20.38 5.29
CA LYS A 442 -19.74 20.06 4.31
C LYS A 442 -19.47 18.56 4.24
N ILE A 443 -19.30 17.92 5.41
CA ILE A 443 -18.98 16.49 5.49
C ILE A 443 -20.13 15.63 4.94
N PRO A 444 -21.38 15.66 5.47
CA PRO A 444 -22.46 14.88 4.89
C PRO A 444 -22.72 15.19 3.42
N ASN A 445 -22.48 16.43 2.97
CA ASN A 445 -22.66 16.81 1.58
C ASN A 445 -21.65 16.14 0.64
N ALA A 446 -20.41 15.93 1.07
CA ALA A 446 -19.40 15.20 0.28
C ALA A 446 -19.79 13.73 0.13
N PHE A 447 -20.27 13.08 1.21
CA PHE A 447 -20.78 11.71 1.13
C PHE A 447 -22.06 11.60 0.28
N ALA A 448 -22.94 12.59 0.38
CA ALA A 448 -24.12 12.68 -0.46
C ALA A 448 -23.79 12.86 -1.95
N PHE A 449 -22.69 13.50 -2.28
CA PHE A 449 -22.19 13.60 -3.65
C PHE A 449 -21.71 12.23 -4.17
N THR A 450 -20.94 11.49 -3.42
CA THR A 450 -20.52 10.14 -3.79
C THR A 450 -21.73 9.20 -3.96
N ASP A 451 -22.74 9.29 -3.10
CA ASP A 451 -24.01 8.54 -3.22
C ASP A 451 -24.77 8.91 -4.51
N ASP A 452 -24.84 10.18 -4.85
CA ASP A 452 -25.49 10.66 -6.08
C ASP A 452 -24.76 10.17 -7.34
N CYS A 453 -23.42 10.19 -7.32
CA CYS A 453 -22.59 9.64 -8.40
C CYS A 453 -22.80 8.13 -8.55
N LEU A 454 -22.79 7.38 -7.44
CA LEU A 454 -23.06 5.94 -7.42
C LEU A 454 -24.45 5.62 -7.98
N GLY A 455 -25.49 6.31 -7.52
CA GLY A 455 -26.86 6.09 -7.97
C GLY A 455 -27.01 6.28 -9.47
N LYS A 456 -26.51 7.40 -10.01
CA LYS A 456 -26.51 7.70 -11.45
C LYS A 456 -25.72 6.67 -12.26
N PHE A 457 -24.58 6.25 -11.75
CA PHE A 457 -23.75 5.23 -12.39
C PHE A 457 -24.46 3.87 -12.49
N ILE A 458 -25.03 3.39 -11.40
CA ILE A 458 -25.77 2.11 -11.38
C ILE A 458 -26.98 2.18 -12.33
N ASP A 459 -27.72 3.28 -12.33
CA ASP A 459 -28.89 3.42 -13.23
C ASP A 459 -28.46 3.42 -14.71
N LYS A 460 -27.32 4.01 -15.06
CA LYS A 460 -26.73 3.91 -16.41
C LYS A 460 -26.29 2.48 -16.74
N LEU A 461 -25.67 1.76 -15.80
CA LEU A 461 -25.23 0.37 -16.02
C LEU A 461 -26.40 -0.57 -16.27
N LYS A 462 -27.53 -0.37 -15.57
CA LYS A 462 -28.77 -1.18 -15.77
C LYS A 462 -29.28 -1.12 -17.21
N ALA A 463 -29.02 -0.05 -17.94
CA ALA A 463 -29.38 0.12 -19.33
C ALA A 463 -28.46 -0.62 -20.32
N LEU A 464 -27.31 -1.10 -19.87
CA LEU A 464 -26.32 -1.80 -20.71
C LEU A 464 -26.60 -3.31 -20.79
N PRO A 465 -26.35 -3.97 -21.93
CA PRO A 465 -26.41 -5.43 -22.05
C PRO A 465 -25.49 -6.17 -21.07
N GLN A 466 -24.36 -5.57 -20.73
CA GLN A 466 -23.37 -6.09 -19.79
C GLN A 466 -23.94 -6.28 -18.37
N TRP A 467 -24.98 -5.51 -17.99
CA TRP A 467 -25.61 -5.61 -16.68
C TRP A 467 -26.07 -7.04 -16.35
N LYS A 468 -26.58 -7.77 -17.35
CA LYS A 468 -27.13 -9.13 -17.16
C LYS A 468 -26.11 -10.10 -16.52
N ASN A 469 -24.82 -9.95 -16.83
CA ASN A 469 -23.75 -10.79 -16.30
C ASN A 469 -22.79 -10.01 -15.42
N LEU A 470 -23.26 -8.98 -14.74
CA LEU A 470 -22.46 -8.11 -13.88
C LEU A 470 -22.81 -8.33 -12.41
N LEU A 471 -21.78 -8.54 -11.60
CA LEU A 471 -21.83 -8.43 -10.15
C LEU A 471 -21.13 -7.14 -9.74
N VAL A 472 -21.83 -6.28 -9.03
CA VAL A 472 -21.30 -5.04 -8.42
C VAL A 472 -21.31 -5.21 -6.91
N ILE A 473 -20.16 -5.00 -6.27
CA ILE A 473 -20.02 -5.03 -4.82
C ILE A 473 -19.61 -3.62 -4.38
N CYS A 474 -20.45 -2.98 -3.55
CA CYS A 474 -20.18 -1.69 -2.95
C CYS A 474 -19.93 -1.89 -1.47
N LEU A 475 -18.78 -1.42 -0.98
CA LEU A 475 -18.44 -1.38 0.45
C LEU A 475 -17.39 -0.29 0.67
N PRO A 476 -17.29 0.33 1.87
CA PRO A 476 -16.23 1.28 2.15
C PRO A 476 -14.90 0.57 2.48
N ASP A 477 -13.80 1.31 2.35
CA ASP A 477 -12.49 0.91 2.81
C ASP A 477 -12.38 0.95 4.35
N HIS A 478 -13.02 1.94 4.98
CA HIS A 478 -13.19 2.06 6.43
C HIS A 478 -14.44 2.89 6.76
N GLY A 479 -14.79 2.96 8.02
CA GLY A 479 -15.87 3.81 8.48
C GLY A 479 -15.41 5.23 8.83
N PHE A 480 -16.31 6.04 9.36
CA PHE A 480 -16.10 7.47 9.58
C PHE A 480 -16.69 7.97 10.90
N TYR A 481 -16.15 9.07 11.40
CA TYR A 481 -16.61 9.80 12.58
C TYR A 481 -17.57 10.92 12.18
N TYR A 482 -18.77 10.90 12.74
CA TYR A 482 -19.71 12.01 12.57
C TYR A 482 -20.89 11.86 13.56
N PRO A 483 -21.48 12.95 14.09
CA PRO A 483 -21.14 14.37 13.88
C PRO A 483 -20.02 14.88 14.80
N GLU A 484 -19.65 14.15 15.80
CA GLU A 484 -18.62 14.54 16.77
C GLU A 484 -17.27 13.91 16.41
N GLU A 485 -16.18 14.54 16.79
CA GLU A 485 -14.87 13.90 16.82
C GLU A 485 -14.94 12.76 17.84
N GLY A 486 -15.37 11.59 17.38
CA GLY A 486 -15.46 10.38 18.17
C GLY A 486 -14.06 9.87 18.53
N LEU A 487 -14.01 9.00 19.53
CA LEU A 487 -12.78 8.30 19.85
C LEU A 487 -12.55 7.21 18.80
N VAL A 488 -11.31 7.07 18.30
CA VAL A 488 -10.89 6.10 17.26
C VAL A 488 -11.31 4.66 17.57
N HIS A 489 -11.63 4.39 18.82
CA HIS A 489 -12.05 3.09 19.32
C HIS A 489 -13.57 2.90 19.43
N ASP A 490 -14.40 3.91 19.08
CA ASP A 490 -15.86 3.74 19.12
C ASP A 490 -16.29 2.65 18.12
N PRO A 491 -16.99 1.58 18.57
CA PRO A 491 -17.43 0.51 17.68
C PRO A 491 -18.28 0.96 16.49
N ARG A 492 -19.03 2.08 16.64
CA ARG A 492 -19.89 2.62 15.58
C ARG A 492 -19.13 3.06 14.35
N ILE A 493 -17.84 3.47 14.52
CA ILE A 493 -16.99 3.89 13.40
C ILE A 493 -16.69 2.73 12.47
N HIS A 494 -16.58 1.53 13.00
CA HIS A 494 -16.24 0.35 12.21
C HIS A 494 -17.47 -0.30 11.56
N HIS A 495 -18.69 0.10 11.92
CA HIS A 495 -19.91 -0.39 11.27
C HIS A 495 -20.04 0.20 9.87
N ILE A 496 -20.11 -0.65 8.84
CA ILE A 496 -20.10 -0.27 7.43
C ILE A 496 -21.18 -0.96 6.63
N PRO A 497 -21.74 -0.33 5.58
CA PRO A 497 -22.62 -0.99 4.63
C PRO A 497 -21.81 -1.90 3.71
N MET A 498 -22.37 -3.04 3.29
CA MET A 498 -21.91 -3.80 2.15
C MET A 498 -23.10 -4.22 1.30
N LEU A 499 -23.06 -3.88 0.00
CA LEU A 499 -24.17 -4.10 -0.92
C LEU A 499 -23.67 -4.81 -2.19
N TRP A 500 -24.30 -5.93 -2.53
CA TRP A 500 -24.06 -6.67 -3.77
C TRP A 500 -25.24 -6.47 -4.73
N LEU A 501 -24.97 -5.99 -5.94
CA LEU A 501 -25.92 -5.63 -6.98
C LEU A 501 -25.58 -6.31 -8.30
N GLY A 502 -26.46 -6.19 -9.26
CA GLY A 502 -26.23 -6.57 -10.66
C GLY A 502 -27.14 -7.67 -11.15
N GLY A 503 -27.19 -7.84 -12.45
CA GLY A 503 -28.03 -8.88 -13.08
C GLY A 503 -27.55 -10.31 -12.83
N ALA A 504 -26.36 -10.48 -12.25
CA ALA A 504 -25.86 -11.77 -11.79
C ALA A 504 -26.43 -12.17 -10.42
N ILE A 505 -27.10 -11.28 -9.69
CA ILE A 505 -27.78 -11.60 -8.41
C ILE A 505 -29.12 -12.30 -8.69
N LYS A 506 -29.42 -13.39 -7.97
CA LYS A 506 -30.65 -14.14 -8.12
C LYS A 506 -31.87 -13.37 -7.67
N GLN A 507 -31.80 -12.79 -6.48
CA GLN A 507 -32.87 -12.01 -5.87
C GLN A 507 -32.33 -11.10 -4.75
N PRO A 508 -33.04 -10.03 -4.44
CA PRO A 508 -32.73 -9.20 -3.28
C PRO A 508 -32.82 -9.98 -1.97
N MET A 509 -31.92 -9.67 -1.02
CA MET A 509 -31.87 -10.32 0.28
C MET A 509 -31.22 -9.42 1.32
N VAL A 510 -31.62 -9.49 2.56
CA VAL A 510 -30.92 -8.88 3.69
C VAL A 510 -30.18 -9.97 4.44
N ILE A 511 -28.90 -9.75 4.71
CA ILE A 511 -28.03 -10.65 5.48
C ILE A 511 -27.54 -9.89 6.72
N ASP A 512 -28.02 -10.33 7.87
CA ASP A 512 -27.70 -9.71 9.18
C ASP A 512 -26.66 -10.53 9.98
N LYS A 513 -25.88 -11.35 9.30
CA LYS A 513 -24.78 -12.08 9.95
C LYS A 513 -23.64 -11.11 10.29
N LEU A 514 -23.22 -11.11 11.54
CA LEU A 514 -22.07 -10.32 12.00
C LEU A 514 -20.80 -10.79 11.28
N MET A 515 -20.09 -9.88 10.62
CA MET A 515 -18.94 -10.19 9.79
C MET A 515 -17.92 -9.06 9.74
N ASN A 516 -16.73 -9.37 9.24
CA ASN A 516 -15.73 -8.37 8.89
C ASN A 516 -15.75 -8.02 7.39
N GLN A 517 -15.23 -6.86 7.07
CA GLN A 517 -14.90 -6.43 5.71
C GLN A 517 -14.01 -7.46 4.99
N SER A 518 -13.01 -8.01 5.67
CA SER A 518 -12.11 -9.03 5.14
C SER A 518 -12.82 -10.32 4.72
N ASP A 519 -13.97 -10.64 5.29
CA ASP A 519 -14.76 -11.84 4.96
C ASP A 519 -15.39 -11.76 3.55
N MET A 520 -15.44 -10.57 2.96
CA MET A 520 -15.92 -10.37 1.59
C MET A 520 -15.12 -11.19 0.59
N ALA A 521 -13.80 -11.32 0.77
CA ALA A 521 -12.94 -12.03 -0.16
C ALA A 521 -13.28 -13.53 -0.23
N ALA A 522 -13.31 -14.23 0.88
CA ALA A 522 -13.68 -15.65 0.92
C ALA A 522 -15.13 -15.88 0.47
N THR A 523 -16.06 -15.01 0.90
CA THR A 523 -17.47 -15.07 0.50
C THR A 523 -17.62 -14.94 -1.02
N LEU A 524 -16.97 -13.96 -1.64
CA LEU A 524 -16.99 -13.76 -3.09
C LEU A 524 -16.42 -14.99 -3.83
N LEU A 525 -15.22 -15.42 -3.44
CA LEU A 525 -14.57 -16.55 -4.12
C LEU A 525 -15.37 -17.84 -3.98
N ALA A 526 -15.97 -18.10 -2.81
CA ALA A 526 -16.87 -19.24 -2.61
C ALA A 526 -18.12 -19.16 -3.50
N GLN A 527 -18.73 -17.98 -3.67
CA GLN A 527 -19.87 -17.79 -4.58
C GLN A 527 -19.50 -18.01 -6.04
N LEU A 528 -18.22 -17.77 -6.41
CA LEU A 528 -17.68 -18.03 -7.75
C LEU A 528 -17.19 -19.47 -7.92
N GLY A 529 -17.20 -20.31 -6.87
CA GLY A 529 -16.66 -21.68 -6.90
C GLY A 529 -15.13 -21.71 -6.99
N ILE A 530 -14.45 -20.67 -6.53
CA ILE A 530 -12.98 -20.53 -6.54
C ILE A 530 -12.46 -20.83 -5.12
N SER A 531 -11.38 -21.62 -5.03
CA SER A 531 -10.73 -21.93 -3.76
C SER A 531 -10.20 -20.67 -3.08
N HIS A 532 -10.51 -20.51 -1.81
CA HIS A 532 -10.06 -19.40 -0.96
C HIS A 532 -9.27 -19.88 0.28
N LYS A 533 -8.74 -21.11 0.25
CA LYS A 533 -7.99 -21.71 1.37
C LYS A 533 -6.75 -20.92 1.81
N GLU A 534 -6.19 -20.09 0.93
CA GLU A 534 -5.02 -19.25 1.22
C GLU A 534 -5.39 -17.98 1.99
N PHE A 535 -6.69 -17.67 2.10
CA PHE A 535 -7.20 -16.48 2.79
C PHE A 535 -7.43 -16.76 4.27
N ASN A 536 -6.35 -17.02 5.02
CA ASN A 536 -6.37 -17.51 6.41
C ASN A 536 -7.17 -16.62 7.40
N PHE A 537 -7.48 -15.37 7.04
CA PHE A 537 -8.18 -14.39 7.88
C PHE A 537 -9.49 -13.91 7.25
N SER A 538 -10.03 -14.65 6.31
CA SER A 538 -11.28 -14.36 5.63
C SER A 538 -12.19 -15.59 5.68
N ARG A 539 -13.46 -15.39 5.99
CA ARG A 539 -14.44 -16.46 6.17
C ARG A 539 -15.54 -16.34 5.13
N ASN A 540 -16.04 -17.47 4.63
CA ASN A 540 -17.26 -17.49 3.83
C ASN A 540 -18.48 -17.35 4.73
N VAL A 541 -19.03 -16.13 4.85
CA VAL A 541 -20.17 -15.84 5.74
C VAL A 541 -21.48 -16.51 5.31
N LEU A 542 -21.53 -17.00 4.07
CA LEU A 542 -22.63 -17.76 3.50
C LEU A 542 -22.36 -19.27 3.46
N GLY A 543 -21.27 -19.70 4.08
CA GLY A 543 -20.87 -21.08 4.22
C GLY A 543 -21.61 -21.80 5.33
N LYS A 544 -21.68 -23.13 5.24
CA LYS A 544 -22.26 -24.00 6.26
C LYS A 544 -21.49 -23.96 7.59
N ASP A 545 -20.19 -23.67 7.52
CA ASP A 545 -19.30 -23.66 8.68
C ASP A 545 -19.27 -22.32 9.41
N TYR A 546 -19.99 -21.31 8.91
CA TYR A 546 -20.07 -20.00 9.56
C TYR A 546 -20.99 -20.04 10.79
N THR A 547 -20.59 -20.82 11.80
CA THR A 547 -21.39 -21.09 12.99
C THR A 547 -21.11 -20.16 14.17
N TYR A 548 -19.97 -19.45 14.15
CA TYR A 548 -19.59 -18.48 15.16
C TYR A 548 -19.33 -17.10 14.53
N PRO A 549 -20.37 -16.30 14.29
CA PRO A 549 -20.23 -14.96 13.75
C PRO A 549 -19.54 -14.01 14.73
N PHE A 550 -18.49 -13.33 14.25
CA PHE A 550 -17.80 -12.31 15.02
C PHE A 550 -17.24 -11.22 14.10
N ALA A 551 -16.86 -10.07 14.68
CA ALA A 551 -16.04 -9.05 14.03
C ALA A 551 -14.82 -8.75 14.88
N TYR A 552 -13.68 -8.60 14.21
CA TYR A 552 -12.40 -8.18 14.79
C TYR A 552 -11.89 -6.98 14.03
N TYR A 553 -11.53 -5.91 14.73
CA TYR A 553 -10.96 -4.73 14.10
C TYR A 553 -9.86 -4.10 14.97
N THR A 554 -8.99 -3.33 14.35
CA THR A 554 -7.89 -2.65 15.02
C THR A 554 -8.05 -1.15 14.95
N TYR A 555 -7.58 -0.48 15.98
CA TYR A 555 -7.39 0.95 16.05
C TYR A 555 -5.95 1.25 16.50
N ASN A 556 -5.56 2.53 16.60
CA ASN A 556 -4.20 2.87 17.03
C ASN A 556 -3.88 2.26 18.40
N ASN A 557 -2.89 1.36 18.44
CA ASN A 557 -2.42 0.65 19.63
C ASN A 557 -3.44 -0.28 20.31
N GLY A 558 -4.47 -0.74 19.59
CA GLY A 558 -5.44 -1.63 20.20
C GLY A 558 -6.27 -2.42 19.20
N PHE A 559 -7.11 -3.28 19.74
CA PHE A 559 -8.05 -4.08 18.96
C PHE A 559 -9.39 -4.21 19.66
N ALA A 560 -10.42 -4.57 18.91
CA ALA A 560 -11.71 -4.98 19.43
C ALA A 560 -12.10 -6.36 18.92
N PHE A 561 -12.81 -7.09 19.75
CA PHE A 561 -13.51 -8.33 19.40
C PHE A 561 -14.99 -8.19 19.75
N ARG A 562 -15.85 -8.49 18.79
CA ARG A 562 -17.31 -8.41 18.91
C ARG A 562 -17.94 -9.73 18.47
N ASP A 563 -18.85 -10.25 19.29
CA ASP A 563 -19.70 -11.40 18.96
C ASP A 563 -21.14 -11.17 19.43
N SER A 564 -21.98 -12.21 19.41
CA SER A 564 -23.37 -12.14 19.88
C SER A 564 -23.50 -11.80 21.36
N THR A 565 -22.44 -11.96 22.16
CA THR A 565 -22.43 -11.66 23.61
C THR A 565 -22.03 -10.20 23.90
N GLY A 566 -21.52 -9.47 22.91
CA GLY A 566 -21.15 -8.06 23.06
C GLY A 566 -19.81 -7.70 22.45
N THR A 567 -19.19 -6.64 22.97
CA THR A 567 -17.92 -6.08 22.45
C THR A 567 -16.91 -5.92 23.59
N THR A 568 -15.68 -6.38 23.36
CA THR A 568 -14.51 -6.10 24.20
C THR A 568 -13.49 -5.37 23.36
N LEU A 569 -12.97 -4.27 23.87
CA LEU A 569 -11.97 -3.42 23.22
C LEU A 569 -10.79 -3.23 24.15
N ILE A 570 -9.59 -3.59 23.67
CA ILE A 570 -8.35 -3.65 24.44
C ILE A 570 -7.36 -2.59 23.95
N ASP A 571 -6.78 -1.84 24.89
CA ASP A 571 -5.59 -1.03 24.64
C ASP A 571 -4.31 -1.87 24.87
N ASN A 572 -3.51 -2.04 23.84
CA ASN A 572 -2.29 -2.86 23.88
C ASN A 572 -1.18 -2.27 24.77
N ASN A 573 -1.17 -0.94 24.98
CA ASN A 573 -0.14 -0.30 25.79
C ASN A 573 -0.35 -0.58 27.29
N SER A 574 -1.59 -0.52 27.73
CA SER A 574 -1.95 -0.79 29.14
C SER A 574 -2.32 -2.25 29.40
N GLY A 575 -2.65 -3.00 28.34
CA GLY A 575 -3.20 -4.35 28.42
C GLY A 575 -4.64 -4.40 28.99
N LYS A 576 -5.31 -3.24 29.16
CA LYS A 576 -6.61 -3.13 29.79
C LYS A 576 -7.73 -3.00 28.76
N ALA A 577 -8.92 -3.44 29.15
CA ALA A 577 -10.12 -3.17 28.39
C ALA A 577 -10.54 -1.70 28.57
N LEU A 578 -10.80 -1.01 27.44
CA LEU A 578 -11.40 0.32 27.40
C LEU A 578 -12.92 0.23 27.33
N ILE A 579 -13.44 -0.80 26.66
CA ILE A 579 -14.87 -1.09 26.53
C ILE A 579 -15.10 -2.56 26.80
N GLU A 580 -16.09 -2.87 27.63
CA GLU A 580 -16.62 -4.20 27.84
C GLU A 580 -18.15 -4.07 27.95
N SER A 581 -18.85 -4.34 26.89
CA SER A 581 -20.30 -4.18 26.81
C SER A 581 -20.95 -5.48 26.35
N PRO A 582 -22.07 -5.93 26.95
CA PRO A 582 -22.75 -5.34 28.12
C PRO A 582 -22.04 -5.61 29.45
N ALA A 583 -21.08 -6.54 29.48
CA ALA A 583 -20.32 -6.93 30.66
C ALA A 583 -18.93 -7.47 30.27
N PRO A 584 -17.98 -7.53 31.21
CA PRO A 584 -16.70 -8.20 31.01
C PRO A 584 -16.85 -9.64 30.51
N ASN A 585 -16.00 -10.03 29.57
CA ASN A 585 -16.02 -11.37 29.02
C ASN A 585 -14.58 -11.81 28.64
N GLU A 586 -14.02 -12.69 29.46
CA GLU A 586 -12.64 -13.18 29.27
C GLU A 586 -12.47 -13.90 27.93
N ARG A 587 -13.50 -14.65 27.49
CA ARG A 587 -13.45 -15.38 26.22
C ARG A 587 -13.27 -14.45 25.02
N ARG A 588 -13.98 -13.30 24.97
CA ARG A 588 -13.81 -12.29 23.92
C ARG A 588 -12.40 -11.72 23.93
N THR A 589 -11.85 -11.47 25.12
CA THR A 589 -10.46 -10.99 25.29
C THR A 589 -9.43 -12.01 24.78
N GLU A 590 -9.59 -13.29 25.14
CA GLU A 590 -8.70 -14.35 24.67
C GLU A 590 -8.75 -14.53 23.15
N LEU A 591 -9.96 -14.56 22.55
CA LEU A 591 -10.13 -14.70 21.11
C LEU A 591 -9.52 -13.52 20.35
N GLY A 592 -9.73 -12.29 20.80
CA GLY A 592 -9.12 -11.11 20.20
C GLY A 592 -7.59 -11.11 20.30
N LYS A 593 -7.02 -11.51 21.44
CA LYS A 593 -5.57 -11.69 21.62
C LYS A 593 -5.01 -12.80 20.72
N ALA A 594 -5.73 -13.91 20.57
CA ALA A 594 -5.31 -15.00 19.69
C ALA A 594 -5.27 -14.57 18.21
N ILE A 595 -6.26 -13.80 17.76
CA ILE A 595 -6.26 -13.23 16.39
C ILE A 595 -5.08 -12.27 16.22
N LEU A 596 -4.86 -11.35 17.18
CA LEU A 596 -3.75 -10.40 17.10
C LEU A 596 -2.40 -11.12 17.02
N GLN A 597 -2.13 -12.06 17.92
CA GLN A 597 -0.89 -12.83 17.93
C GLN A 597 -0.74 -13.63 16.63
N SER A 598 -1.77 -14.38 16.20
CA SER A 598 -1.71 -15.18 14.98
C SER A 598 -1.48 -14.34 13.72
N SER A 599 -2.06 -13.14 13.64
CA SER A 599 -1.83 -12.25 12.50
C SER A 599 -0.41 -11.69 12.47
N TYR A 600 0.18 -11.39 13.62
CA TYR A 600 1.58 -10.96 13.70
C TYR A 600 2.56 -12.09 13.41
N ASP A 601 2.29 -13.30 13.86
CA ASP A 601 3.08 -14.48 13.55
C ASP A 601 3.06 -14.80 12.04
N ASP A 602 1.86 -14.77 11.41
CA ASP A 602 1.72 -14.96 9.96
C ASP A 602 2.46 -13.85 9.19
N LEU A 603 2.32 -12.59 9.60
CA LEU A 603 3.05 -11.49 8.96
C LEU A 603 4.57 -11.61 9.18
N GLY A 604 5.01 -12.10 10.32
CA GLY A 604 6.42 -12.39 10.59
C GLY A 604 6.99 -13.46 9.67
N ALA A 605 6.23 -14.54 9.46
CA ALA A 605 6.61 -15.68 8.61
C ALA A 605 6.65 -15.36 7.11
N ARG A 606 5.89 -14.36 6.66
CA ARG A 606 5.93 -13.84 5.28
C ARG A 606 7.22 -13.05 5.06
#